data_02101775e71982fede873a27db0c1eca
#
_entry.id   02101775e71982fede873a27db0c1eca
#
_cell.length_a   1.000
_cell.length_b   1.000
_cell.length_c   1.000
_cell.angle_alpha   90.00
_cell.angle_beta   90.00
_cell.angle_gamma   90.00
#
_symmetry.space_group_name_H-M   'P 1'
#
loop_
_entity.id
_entity.type
_entity.pdbx_description
1 polymer ?
#
loop_
_entity_poly.entity_id
_entity_poly.type
_entity_poly.pdbx_seq_one_letter_code
_entity_poly.pdbx_strand_id
1 'polypeptide(L)'
;RSLEVEVREAAARKLLDTFREVEAETGVAFRPQAASRLEPQLSDEELLTALDDAARRTGVPVRRMASGAGHDAQNFGVAGIPFAMIFVANDHGSHNPREAMTLEDFEAGAALLADAGLRW
;
A
#
# COMPACT_ATOMS: atom_id res chain seq x y z
N ARG A 1 10.57 -0.92 -2.24
CA ARG A 1 9.48 0.00 -1.88
C ARG A 1 9.60 0.40 -0.42
N SER A 2 9.44 1.66 -0.09
CA SER A 2 9.46 2.17 1.28
C SER A 2 8.56 3.40 1.36
N LEU A 3 7.94 3.61 2.51
CA LEU A 3 7.22 4.86 2.82
C LEU A 3 8.18 5.99 3.16
N GLU A 4 9.40 5.64 3.60
CA GLU A 4 10.44 6.61 3.91
C GLU A 4 11.19 6.97 2.63
N VAL A 5 11.06 8.22 2.20
CA VAL A 5 11.66 8.73 0.97
C VAL A 5 13.19 8.59 1.01
N GLU A 6 13.81 8.91 2.13
CA GLU A 6 15.26 8.82 2.31
C GLU A 6 15.80 7.39 2.15
N VAL A 7 15.09 6.40 2.72
CA VAL A 7 15.45 4.98 2.58
C VAL A 7 15.34 4.53 1.12
N ARG A 8 14.29 4.96 0.44
CA ARG A 8 14.09 4.67 -0.99
C ARG A 8 15.19 5.26 -1.86
N GLU A 9 15.54 6.53 -1.62
CA GLU A 9 16.61 7.22 -2.34
C GLU A 9 17.98 6.60 -2.08
N ALA A 10 18.28 6.22 -0.84
CA ALA A 10 19.52 5.52 -0.50
C ALA A 10 19.62 4.16 -1.20
N ALA A 11 18.53 3.38 -1.21
CA ALA A 11 18.48 2.11 -1.91
C ALA A 11 18.67 2.26 -3.43
N ALA A 12 18.05 3.29 -4.03
CA ALA A 12 18.20 3.59 -5.46
C ALA A 12 19.65 3.94 -5.81
N ARG A 13 20.29 4.79 -5.00
CA ARG A 13 21.72 5.12 -5.19
C ARG A 13 22.60 3.87 -5.12
N LYS A 14 22.43 3.06 -4.07
CA LYS A 14 23.18 1.82 -3.89
C LYS A 14 23.02 0.88 -5.09
N LEU A 15 21.80 0.74 -5.62
CA LEU A 15 21.54 -0.09 -6.81
C LEU A 15 22.31 0.42 -8.03
N LEU A 16 22.32 1.73 -8.27
CA LEU A 16 23.07 2.32 -9.39
C LEU A 16 24.58 2.16 -9.24
N ASP A 17 25.09 2.27 -8.01
CA ASP A 17 26.50 2.02 -7.74
C ASP A 17 26.87 0.56 -7.99
N THR A 18 26.04 -0.39 -7.55
CA THR A 18 26.21 -1.81 -7.84
C THR A 18 26.22 -2.09 -9.36
N PHE A 19 25.35 -1.42 -10.14
CA PHE A 19 25.39 -1.56 -11.59
C PHE A 19 26.75 -1.16 -12.17
N ARG A 20 27.32 -0.02 -11.72
CA ARG A 20 28.64 0.46 -12.19
C ARG A 20 29.76 -0.51 -11.80
N GLU A 21 29.72 -1.08 -10.60
CA GLU A 21 30.68 -2.08 -10.14
C GLU A 21 30.64 -3.33 -11.04
N VAL A 22 29.45 -3.87 -11.27
CA VAL A 22 29.28 -5.05 -12.14
C VAL A 22 29.66 -4.76 -13.59
N GLU A 23 29.34 -3.59 -14.14
CA GLU A 23 29.79 -3.16 -15.47
C GLU A 23 31.31 -3.16 -15.57
N ALA A 24 31.98 -2.63 -14.55
CA ALA A 24 33.44 -2.57 -14.51
C ALA A 24 34.10 -3.97 -14.44
N GLU A 25 33.50 -4.88 -13.69
CA GLU A 25 34.03 -6.23 -13.48
C GLU A 25 33.73 -7.17 -14.65
N THR A 26 32.59 -7.03 -15.30
CA THR A 26 32.09 -8.03 -16.25
C THR A 26 32.04 -7.56 -17.69
N GLY A 27 32.12 -6.27 -17.94
CA GLY A 27 31.90 -5.66 -19.24
C GLY A 27 30.45 -5.66 -19.73
N VAL A 28 29.50 -6.09 -18.90
CA VAL A 28 28.07 -6.02 -19.18
C VAL A 28 27.63 -4.57 -19.04
N ALA A 29 26.84 -4.03 -19.98
CA ALA A 29 26.30 -2.68 -19.90
C ALA A 29 24.85 -2.71 -19.42
N PHE A 30 24.56 -2.02 -18.32
CA PHE A 30 23.19 -1.79 -17.84
C PHE A 30 22.59 -0.54 -18.49
N ARG A 31 21.33 -0.60 -18.84
CA ARG A 31 20.57 0.54 -19.35
C ARG A 31 19.32 0.73 -18.49
N PRO A 32 19.47 1.27 -17.26
CA PRO A 32 18.32 1.49 -16.42
C PRO A 32 17.36 2.51 -17.06
N GLN A 33 16.10 2.16 -17.10
CA GLN A 33 15.05 3.08 -17.50
C GLN A 33 14.76 4.09 -16.36
N ALA A 34 14.13 5.21 -16.71
CA ALA A 34 13.71 6.18 -15.72
C ALA A 34 12.81 5.53 -14.65
N ALA A 35 13.18 5.69 -13.39
CA ALA A 35 12.39 5.18 -12.29
C ALA A 35 11.06 5.94 -12.20
N SER A 36 9.96 5.21 -12.14
CA SER A 36 8.69 5.79 -11.73
C SER A 36 8.76 6.15 -10.25
N ARG A 37 8.45 7.40 -9.92
CA ARG A 37 8.44 7.89 -8.54
C ARG A 37 7.01 8.25 -8.17
N LEU A 38 6.51 7.57 -7.16
CA LEU A 38 5.25 7.90 -6.52
C LEU A 38 5.57 8.33 -5.09
N GLU A 39 5.10 9.50 -4.70
CA GLU A 39 5.24 9.96 -3.32
C GLU A 39 4.22 9.22 -2.44
N PRO A 40 4.63 8.77 -1.24
CA PRO A 40 3.71 8.15 -0.29
C PRO A 40 2.57 9.09 0.03
N GLN A 41 1.35 8.57 0.01
CA GLN A 41 0.17 9.29 0.46
C GLN A 41 -0.31 8.69 1.78
N LEU A 42 -0.67 9.55 2.71
CA LEU A 42 -1.22 9.14 4.00
C LEU A 42 -2.74 9.10 3.92
N SER A 43 -3.32 8.08 4.52
CA SER A 43 -4.76 8.04 4.74
C SER A 43 -5.18 9.16 5.69
N ASP A 44 -6.37 9.66 5.50
CA ASP A 44 -6.96 10.70 6.34
C ASP A 44 -7.27 10.18 7.75
N GLU A 45 -6.87 10.92 8.78
CA GLU A 45 -7.04 10.50 10.18
C GLU A 45 -8.49 10.48 10.66
N GLU A 46 -9.36 11.32 10.10
CA GLU A 46 -10.79 11.30 10.46
C GLU A 46 -11.44 10.05 9.88
N LEU A 47 -11.10 9.70 8.63
CA LEU A 47 -11.57 8.46 8.01
C LEU A 47 -11.02 7.22 8.73
N LEU A 48 -9.74 7.22 9.12
CA LEU A 48 -9.17 6.12 9.90
C LEU A 48 -9.86 5.98 11.27
N THR A 49 -10.19 7.09 11.92
CA THR A 49 -10.92 7.09 13.19
C THR A 49 -12.35 6.54 13.00
N ALA A 50 -13.03 6.93 11.93
CA ALA A 50 -14.35 6.40 11.61
C ALA A 50 -14.33 4.88 11.37
N LEU A 51 -13.28 4.37 10.71
CA LEU A 51 -13.07 2.93 10.53
C LEU A 51 -12.76 2.21 11.84
N ASP A 52 -11.96 2.79 12.73
CA ASP A 52 -11.71 2.24 14.08
C ASP A 52 -13.00 2.19 14.89
N ASP A 53 -13.86 3.21 14.80
CA ASP A 53 -15.17 3.24 15.45
C ASP A 53 -16.11 2.19 14.87
N ALA A 54 -16.15 2.04 13.56
CA ALA A 54 -16.92 1.00 12.89
C ALA A 54 -16.45 -0.41 13.33
N ALA A 55 -15.14 -0.61 13.44
CA ALA A 55 -14.56 -1.86 13.92
C ALA A 55 -15.04 -2.21 15.35
N ARG A 56 -15.08 -1.20 16.24
CA ARG A 56 -15.60 -1.41 17.60
C ARG A 56 -17.09 -1.77 17.61
N ARG A 57 -17.88 -1.16 16.74
CA ARG A 57 -19.34 -1.43 16.68
C ARG A 57 -19.66 -2.79 16.06
N THR A 58 -18.94 -3.16 15.01
CA THR A 58 -19.14 -4.42 14.30
C THR A 58 -18.46 -5.61 14.97
N GLY A 59 -17.53 -5.36 15.89
CA GLY A 59 -16.71 -6.41 16.51
C GLY A 59 -15.63 -6.98 15.59
N VAL A 60 -15.40 -6.38 14.42
CA VAL A 60 -14.36 -6.81 13.48
C VAL A 60 -12.99 -6.36 13.99
N PRO A 61 -12.04 -7.28 14.23
CA PRO A 61 -10.70 -6.91 14.67
C PRO A 61 -9.94 -6.24 13.52
N VAL A 62 -9.40 -5.05 13.77
CA VAL A 62 -8.61 -4.30 12.79
C VAL A 62 -7.26 -3.88 13.35
N ARG A 63 -6.33 -3.61 12.46
CA ARG A 63 -5.07 -2.95 12.78
C ARG A 63 -4.70 -1.97 11.69
N ARG A 64 -4.11 -0.84 12.06
CA ARG A 64 -3.54 0.09 11.10
C ARG A 64 -2.24 -0.49 10.55
N MET A 65 -2.08 -0.42 9.24
CA MET A 65 -0.89 -0.91 8.55
C MET A 65 -0.58 -0.08 7.31
N ALA A 66 0.69 -0.05 6.94
CA ALA A 66 1.12 0.58 5.72
C ALA A 66 1.03 -0.39 4.54
N SER A 67 0.67 0.12 3.36
CA SER A 67 0.81 -0.62 2.11
C SER A 67 2.16 -0.35 1.45
N GLY A 68 2.85 -1.41 1.04
CA GLY A 68 4.03 -1.32 0.18
C GLY A 68 3.71 -1.28 -1.31
N ALA A 69 2.42 -1.29 -1.69
CA ALA A 69 1.96 -1.25 -3.07
C ALA A 69 1.40 0.14 -3.43
N GLY A 70 1.34 0.46 -4.72
CA GLY A 70 0.55 1.58 -5.22
C GLY A 70 -0.90 1.16 -5.39
N HIS A 71 -1.82 2.07 -5.09
CA HIS A 71 -3.26 1.88 -5.20
C HIS A 71 -3.89 3.09 -5.87
N ASP A 72 -4.99 2.88 -6.58
CA ASP A 72 -5.72 3.98 -7.23
C ASP A 72 -6.22 5.01 -6.21
N ALA A 73 -6.52 4.60 -4.98
CA ALA A 73 -6.86 5.49 -3.88
C ALA A 73 -5.80 6.57 -3.61
N GLN A 74 -4.52 6.30 -3.91
CA GLN A 74 -3.44 7.27 -3.80
C GLN A 74 -3.68 8.52 -4.67
N ASN A 75 -4.37 8.38 -5.80
CA ASN A 75 -4.67 9.50 -6.69
C ASN A 75 -5.62 10.51 -6.04
N PHE A 76 -6.48 10.07 -5.15
CA PHE A 76 -7.32 10.97 -4.34
C PHE A 76 -6.45 11.82 -3.40
N GLY A 77 -5.48 11.20 -2.71
CA GLY A 77 -4.53 11.92 -1.87
C GLY A 77 -3.72 12.96 -2.64
N VAL A 78 -3.22 12.61 -3.83
CA VAL A 78 -2.52 13.55 -4.73
C VAL A 78 -3.42 14.72 -5.13
N ALA A 79 -4.72 14.48 -5.31
CA ALA A 79 -5.70 15.51 -5.62
C ALA A 79 -6.18 16.31 -4.39
N GLY A 80 -5.65 16.02 -3.19
CA GLY A 80 -6.08 16.67 -1.94
C GLY A 80 -7.45 16.20 -1.44
N ILE A 81 -7.92 15.05 -1.91
CA ILE A 81 -9.19 14.45 -1.47
C ILE A 81 -8.89 13.44 -0.36
N PRO A 82 -9.52 13.57 0.81
CA PRO A 82 -9.37 12.60 1.89
C PRO A 82 -9.70 11.18 1.43
N PHE A 83 -8.86 10.23 1.82
CA PHE A 83 -9.10 8.81 1.52
C PHE A 83 -8.60 7.93 2.66
N ALA A 84 -9.17 6.75 2.75
CA ALA A 84 -8.67 5.64 3.55
C ALA A 84 -8.88 4.33 2.80
N MET A 85 -8.26 3.26 3.27
CA MET A 85 -8.35 1.94 2.64
C MET A 85 -8.61 0.87 3.68
N ILE A 86 -9.43 -0.11 3.32
CA ILE A 86 -9.63 -1.33 4.08
C ILE A 86 -8.91 -2.45 3.34
N PHE A 87 -7.97 -3.09 4.00
CA PHE A 87 -7.34 -4.30 3.51
C PHE A 87 -8.08 -5.50 4.08
N VAL A 88 -8.61 -6.33 3.21
CA VAL A 88 -9.26 -7.58 3.58
C VAL A 88 -8.21 -8.70 3.55
N ALA A 89 -8.25 -9.59 4.54
CA ALA A 89 -7.35 -10.74 4.57
C ALA A 89 -7.52 -11.60 3.32
N ASN A 90 -6.41 -12.08 2.77
CA ASN A 90 -6.43 -12.99 1.64
C ASN A 90 -5.35 -14.08 1.80
N ASP A 91 -5.57 -15.19 1.15
CA ASP A 91 -4.62 -16.28 1.06
C ASP A 91 -3.71 -16.13 -0.16
N HIS A 92 -2.48 -16.61 -0.02
CA HIS A 92 -1.46 -16.63 -1.09
C HIS A 92 -0.99 -15.27 -1.61
N GLY A 93 -1.40 -14.16 -0.98
CA GLY A 93 -1.03 -12.80 -1.40
C GLY A 93 -1.71 -12.37 -2.70
N SER A 94 -1.47 -11.11 -3.10
CA SER A 94 -2.12 -10.48 -4.25
C SER A 94 -1.37 -10.70 -5.58
N HIS A 95 -2.08 -10.50 -6.68
CA HIS A 95 -1.57 -10.52 -8.05
C HIS A 95 -1.02 -11.87 -8.51
N ASN A 96 -1.64 -12.96 -8.08
CA ASN A 96 -1.30 -14.29 -8.57
C ASN A 96 -2.57 -15.17 -8.74
N PRO A 97 -2.52 -16.23 -9.59
CA PRO A 97 -3.70 -17.04 -9.87
C PRO A 97 -4.27 -17.83 -8.69
N ARG A 98 -3.54 -17.90 -7.58
CA ARG A 98 -3.98 -18.61 -6.36
C ARG A 98 -4.51 -17.67 -5.29
N GLU A 99 -4.54 -16.37 -5.56
CA GLU A 99 -5.13 -15.40 -4.64
C GLU A 99 -6.57 -15.81 -4.31
N ALA A 100 -6.86 -15.95 -3.04
CA ALA A 100 -8.16 -16.39 -2.56
C ALA A 100 -8.52 -15.64 -1.28
N MET A 101 -9.80 -15.50 -1.04
CA MET A 101 -10.35 -14.88 0.16
C MET A 101 -11.52 -15.73 0.65
N THR A 102 -11.64 -15.87 1.95
CA THR A 102 -12.81 -16.55 2.52
C THR A 102 -14.04 -15.66 2.48
N LEU A 103 -15.23 -16.25 2.49
CA LEU A 103 -16.47 -15.48 2.61
C LEU A 103 -16.53 -14.70 3.93
N GLU A 104 -16.01 -15.28 5.01
CA GLU A 104 -15.95 -14.67 6.33
C GLU A 104 -15.10 -13.38 6.30
N ASP A 105 -13.92 -13.41 5.68
CA ASP A 105 -13.07 -12.24 5.53
C ASP A 105 -13.74 -11.15 4.68
N PHE A 106 -14.42 -11.56 3.61
CA PHE A 106 -15.19 -10.63 2.77
C PHE A 106 -16.33 -9.97 3.57
N GLU A 107 -17.10 -10.77 4.31
CA GLU A 107 -18.21 -10.25 5.13
C GLU A 107 -17.72 -9.28 6.21
N ALA A 108 -16.59 -9.58 6.86
CA ALA A 108 -15.97 -8.69 7.82
C ALA A 108 -15.59 -7.34 7.20
N GLY A 109 -14.93 -7.36 6.05
CA GLY A 109 -14.57 -6.13 5.31
C GLY A 109 -15.78 -5.33 4.85
N ALA A 110 -16.82 -6.03 4.33
CA ALA A 110 -18.05 -5.42 3.88
C ALA A 110 -18.85 -4.80 5.04
N ALA A 111 -18.94 -5.46 6.19
CA ALA A 111 -19.59 -4.95 7.38
C ALA A 111 -18.91 -3.67 7.90
N LEU A 112 -17.57 -3.66 7.93
CA LEU A 112 -16.79 -2.50 8.32
C LEU A 112 -17.03 -1.31 7.39
N LEU A 113 -16.98 -1.54 6.08
CA LEU A 113 -17.22 -0.50 5.08
C LEU A 113 -18.65 0.06 5.16
N ALA A 114 -19.64 -0.82 5.30
CA ALA A 114 -21.05 -0.43 5.38
C ALA A 114 -21.33 0.39 6.65
N ASP A 115 -20.84 -0.03 7.81
CA ASP A 115 -21.05 0.71 9.07
C ASP A 115 -20.34 2.07 9.04
N ALA A 116 -19.12 2.15 8.54
CA ALA A 116 -18.40 3.40 8.39
C ALA A 116 -19.11 4.35 7.42
N GLY A 117 -19.51 3.87 6.23
CA GLY A 117 -20.15 4.70 5.20
C GLY A 117 -21.55 5.18 5.53
N LEU A 118 -22.32 4.44 6.34
CA LEU A 118 -23.66 4.85 6.78
C LEU A 118 -23.65 5.90 7.89
N ARG A 119 -22.51 6.13 8.53
CA ARG A 119 -22.38 7.00 9.71
C ARG A 119 -21.42 8.17 9.52
N TRP A 120 -20.86 8.23 8.33
CA TRP A 120 -19.96 9.32 7.92
C TRP A 120 -20.69 10.64 7.66
#